data_0d089b363318ba3e83eba571c77fb843
#
_entry.id   0d089b363318ba3e83eba571c77fb843
#
_cell.length_a   1.000
_cell.length_b   1.000
_cell.length_c   1.000
_cell.angle_alpha   90.00
_cell.angle_beta   90.00
_cell.angle_gamma   90.00
#
_symmetry.space_group_name_H-M   'P 1'
#
loop_
_entity.id
_entity.type
_entity.pdbx_description
1 polymer ?
#
loop_
_entity_poly.entity_id
_entity_poly.type
_entity_poly.pdbx_seq_one_letter_code
_entity_poly.pdbx_strand_id
1 'polypeptide(L)'
;GRSAGHAQWIIGNYYLTGRNVEKDPDKAEEWLLKAWDHHFPGTANTQTFILKRMWARFVAEAYAETPRMRTLLSEAKISSDEQHGTILICVHNDAQKEWIDNRLKERMAAFQQFTIGRFVSITINAEVQ
;
A
#
# COMPACT_ATOMS: atom_id res chain seq x y z
N GLY A 1 -19.00 7.02 12.06
CA GLY A 1 -19.31 5.74 12.68
C GLY A 1 -19.09 4.57 11.75
N ARG A 2 -19.33 3.39 12.27
CA ARG A 2 -19.12 2.13 11.56
C ARG A 2 -19.96 2.04 10.29
N SER A 3 -21.19 2.53 10.34
CA SER A 3 -22.10 2.54 9.19
C SER A 3 -21.58 3.43 8.06
N ALA A 4 -21.01 4.57 8.40
CA ALA A 4 -20.43 5.47 7.40
C ALA A 4 -19.24 4.83 6.70
N GLY A 5 -18.36 4.19 7.45
CA GLY A 5 -17.20 3.49 6.89
C GLY A 5 -17.62 2.37 5.94
N HIS A 6 -18.61 1.58 6.33
CA HIS A 6 -19.10 0.49 5.50
C HIS A 6 -19.68 1.00 4.18
N ALA A 7 -20.50 2.05 4.23
CA ALA A 7 -21.09 2.65 3.03
C ALA A 7 -20.00 3.20 2.10
N GLN A 8 -19.00 3.87 2.65
CA GLN A 8 -17.88 4.42 1.89
C GLN A 8 -17.07 3.30 1.22
N TRP A 9 -16.86 2.19 1.94
CA TRP A 9 -16.16 1.04 1.39
C TRP A 9 -16.92 0.42 0.21
N ILE A 10 -18.24 0.31 0.30
CA ILE A 10 -19.08 -0.19 -0.79
C ILE A 10 -18.94 0.70 -2.03
N ILE A 11 -19.00 2.01 -1.84
CA ILE A 11 -18.84 2.97 -2.95
C ILE A 11 -17.45 2.82 -3.57
N GLY A 12 -16.43 2.70 -2.74
CA GLY A 12 -15.05 2.49 -3.21
C GLY A 12 -14.92 1.22 -4.06
N ASN A 13 -15.57 0.14 -3.65
CA ASN A 13 -15.58 -1.10 -4.42
C ASN A 13 -16.28 -0.97 -5.76
N TYR A 14 -17.34 -0.18 -5.85
CA TYR A 14 -18.03 0.06 -7.11
C TYR A 14 -17.07 0.71 -8.11
N TYR A 15 -16.32 1.72 -7.68
CA TYR A 15 -15.31 2.36 -8.52
C TYR A 15 -14.13 1.45 -8.84
N LEU A 16 -13.76 0.58 -7.92
CA LEU A 16 -12.66 -0.36 -8.12
C LEU A 16 -13.00 -1.41 -9.18
N THR A 17 -14.22 -1.91 -9.18
CA THR A 17 -14.67 -2.99 -10.08
C THR A 17 -15.42 -2.50 -11.29
N GLY A 18 -15.87 -1.25 -11.31
CA GLY A 18 -16.73 -0.71 -12.37
C GLY A 18 -18.16 -1.17 -12.27
N ARG A 19 -18.61 -1.59 -11.09
CA ARG A 19 -19.99 -2.03 -10.85
C ARG A 19 -20.87 -0.81 -10.58
N ASN A 20 -21.93 -0.66 -11.36
CA ASN A 20 -22.91 0.43 -11.28
C ASN A 20 -22.34 1.83 -11.61
N VAL A 21 -21.04 1.96 -11.74
CA VAL A 21 -20.35 3.21 -12.10
C VAL A 21 -19.21 2.86 -13.03
N GLU A 22 -18.70 3.85 -13.75
CA GLU A 22 -17.50 3.68 -14.54
C GLU A 22 -16.29 3.44 -13.61
N LYS A 23 -15.48 2.45 -13.97
CA LYS A 23 -14.29 2.10 -13.19
C LYS A 23 -13.36 3.30 -13.09
N ASP A 24 -12.97 3.66 -11.86
CA ASP A 24 -12.11 4.81 -11.57
C ASP A 24 -11.24 4.50 -10.36
N PRO A 25 -9.97 4.08 -10.58
CA PRO A 25 -9.08 3.73 -9.46
C PRO A 25 -8.81 4.88 -8.50
N ASP A 26 -8.76 6.11 -8.99
CA ASP A 26 -8.51 7.27 -8.14
C ASP A 26 -9.67 7.51 -7.16
N LYS A 27 -10.90 7.44 -7.66
CA LYS A 27 -12.08 7.56 -6.82
C LYS A 27 -12.22 6.37 -5.87
N ALA A 28 -11.88 5.17 -6.35
CA ALA A 28 -11.87 3.98 -5.50
C ALA A 28 -10.94 4.17 -4.30
N GLU A 29 -9.71 4.62 -4.54
CA GLU A 29 -8.76 4.88 -3.46
C GLU A 29 -9.29 5.94 -2.48
N GLU A 30 -9.85 7.02 -2.99
CA GLU A 30 -10.40 8.10 -2.17
C GLU A 30 -11.48 7.58 -1.22
N TRP A 31 -12.46 6.83 -1.73
CA TRP A 31 -13.54 6.30 -0.92
C TRP A 31 -13.08 5.21 0.06
N LEU A 32 -12.16 4.36 -0.38
CA LEU A 32 -11.62 3.30 0.47
C LEU A 32 -10.79 3.88 1.63
N LEU A 33 -10.05 4.97 1.40
CA LEU A 33 -9.33 5.67 2.45
C LEU A 33 -10.27 6.34 3.44
N LYS A 34 -11.36 6.95 2.96
CA LYS A 34 -12.40 7.51 3.84
C LYS A 34 -13.00 6.44 4.74
N ALA A 35 -13.28 5.26 4.18
CA ALA A 35 -13.80 4.15 4.95
C ALA A 35 -12.81 3.74 6.05
N TRP A 36 -11.53 3.65 5.71
CA TRP A 36 -10.50 3.30 6.68
C TRP A 36 -10.43 4.33 7.81
N ASP A 37 -10.51 5.62 7.48
CA ASP A 37 -10.52 6.68 8.49
C ASP A 37 -11.74 6.60 9.42
N HIS A 38 -12.84 5.99 8.96
CA HIS A 38 -14.03 5.73 9.77
C HIS A 38 -14.05 4.32 10.37
N HIS A 39 -12.87 3.76 10.63
CA HIS A 39 -12.68 2.46 11.29
C HIS A 39 -13.21 1.27 10.47
N PHE A 40 -13.29 1.41 9.15
CA PHE A 40 -13.66 0.32 8.27
C PHE A 40 -12.56 0.09 7.24
N PRO A 41 -11.53 -0.72 7.60
CA PRO A 41 -10.37 -0.92 6.72
C PRO A 41 -10.66 -1.77 5.48
N GLY A 42 -11.80 -2.48 5.47
CA GLY A 42 -12.17 -3.32 4.35
C GLY A 42 -11.50 -4.69 4.36
N THR A 43 -11.45 -5.30 3.20
CA THR A 43 -10.85 -6.63 3.02
C THR A 43 -9.38 -6.55 2.67
N ALA A 44 -8.68 -7.69 2.71
CA ALA A 44 -7.28 -7.77 2.29
C ALA A 44 -7.09 -7.26 0.87
N ASN A 45 -8.02 -7.54 -0.03
CA ASN A 45 -7.96 -7.08 -1.43
C ASN A 45 -7.98 -5.57 -1.55
N THR A 46 -8.90 -4.90 -0.85
CA THR A 46 -9.00 -3.45 -0.91
C THR A 46 -7.84 -2.77 -0.20
N GLN A 47 -7.37 -3.33 0.91
CA GLN A 47 -6.19 -2.84 1.60
C GLN A 47 -4.95 -2.94 0.72
N THR A 48 -4.74 -4.08 0.07
CA THR A 48 -3.62 -4.28 -0.85
C THR A 48 -3.67 -3.29 -2.01
N PHE A 49 -4.85 -3.05 -2.56
CA PHE A 49 -5.04 -2.05 -3.62
C PHE A 49 -4.55 -0.66 -3.16
N ILE A 50 -4.97 -0.22 -1.98
CA ILE A 50 -4.56 1.07 -1.41
C ILE A 50 -3.05 1.10 -1.20
N LEU A 51 -2.49 0.05 -0.60
CA LEU A 51 -1.06 -0.05 -0.31
C LEU A 51 -0.21 0.04 -1.57
N LYS A 52 -0.60 -0.67 -2.61
CA LYS A 52 0.16 -0.64 -3.88
C LYS A 52 0.20 0.77 -4.46
N ARG A 53 -0.91 1.49 -4.41
CA ARG A 53 -0.97 2.86 -4.93
C ARG A 53 -0.13 3.81 -4.08
N MET A 54 -0.23 3.70 -2.76
CA MET A 54 0.56 4.53 -1.83
C MET A 54 2.05 4.24 -1.99
N TRP A 55 2.42 2.97 -2.10
CA TRP A 55 3.80 2.55 -2.31
C TRP A 55 4.36 3.09 -3.61
N ALA A 56 3.59 2.98 -4.71
CA ALA A 56 4.02 3.50 -6.01
C ALA A 56 4.30 5.01 -5.95
N ARG A 57 3.42 5.78 -5.29
CA ARG A 57 3.63 7.22 -5.12
C ARG A 57 4.85 7.51 -4.26
N PHE A 58 5.02 6.78 -3.16
CA PHE A 58 6.18 6.94 -2.28
C PHE A 58 7.48 6.69 -3.04
N VAL A 59 7.54 5.60 -3.79
CA VAL A 59 8.73 5.24 -4.58
C VAL A 59 9.01 6.31 -5.62
N ALA A 60 7.98 6.79 -6.33
CA ALA A 60 8.13 7.80 -7.35
C ALA A 60 8.68 9.11 -6.79
N GLU A 61 8.23 9.52 -5.61
CA GLU A 61 8.69 10.75 -4.96
C GLU A 61 10.07 10.59 -4.32
N ALA A 62 10.26 9.51 -3.56
CA ALA A 62 11.48 9.30 -2.80
C ALA A 62 12.69 9.00 -3.69
N TYR A 63 12.46 8.36 -4.81
CA TYR A 63 13.53 7.91 -5.71
C TYR A 63 13.37 8.45 -7.12
N ALA A 64 12.85 9.68 -7.25
CA ALA A 64 12.61 10.31 -8.54
C ALA A 64 13.88 10.37 -9.39
N GLU A 65 15.05 10.60 -8.77
CA GLU A 65 16.34 10.74 -9.45
C GLU A 65 17.17 9.45 -9.44
N THR A 66 16.58 8.35 -8.98
CA THR A 66 17.25 7.05 -8.92
C THR A 66 16.41 6.00 -9.64
N PRO A 67 16.41 5.98 -10.99
CA PRO A 67 15.52 5.11 -11.78
C PRO A 67 15.67 3.62 -11.44
N ARG A 68 16.86 3.16 -11.16
CA ARG A 68 17.13 1.76 -10.82
C ARG A 68 16.41 1.35 -9.52
N MET A 69 16.50 2.20 -8.52
CA MET A 69 15.84 1.96 -7.23
C MET A 69 14.33 1.99 -7.38
N ARG A 70 13.84 2.95 -8.15
CA ARG A 70 12.42 3.09 -8.44
C ARG A 70 11.85 1.84 -9.13
N THR A 71 12.55 1.32 -10.13
CA THR A 71 12.14 0.10 -10.82
C THR A 71 12.12 -1.11 -9.88
N LEU A 72 13.19 -1.30 -9.11
CA LEU A 72 13.30 -2.40 -8.15
C LEU A 72 12.15 -2.42 -7.16
N LEU A 73 11.87 -1.26 -6.55
CA LEU A 73 10.85 -1.16 -5.52
C LEU A 73 9.43 -1.24 -6.10
N SER A 74 9.24 -0.74 -7.32
CA SER A 74 7.93 -0.80 -7.99
C SER A 74 7.54 -2.23 -8.33
N GLU A 75 8.51 -3.12 -8.55
CA GLU A 75 8.27 -4.52 -8.89
C GLU A 75 8.06 -5.41 -7.65
N ALA A 76 8.27 -4.87 -6.46
CA ALA A 76 8.09 -5.64 -5.23
C ALA A 76 6.61 -6.04 -5.05
N LYS A 77 6.40 -7.26 -4.56
CA LYS A 77 5.05 -7.72 -4.20
C LYS A 77 4.68 -7.14 -2.84
N ILE A 78 3.50 -6.56 -2.75
CA ILE A 78 3.03 -5.90 -1.53
C ILE A 78 1.77 -6.61 -1.05
N SER A 79 1.74 -6.93 0.24
CA SER A 79 0.57 -7.46 0.90
C SER A 79 0.44 -6.85 2.29
N SER A 80 -0.72 -7.02 2.90
CA SER A 80 -0.94 -6.57 4.26
C SER A 80 -1.38 -7.74 5.14
N ASP A 81 -0.93 -7.71 6.39
CA ASP A 81 -1.43 -8.59 7.44
C ASP A 81 -2.39 -7.79 8.30
N GLU A 82 -3.68 -8.05 8.13
CA GLU A 82 -4.75 -7.31 8.82
C GLU A 82 -4.68 -7.48 10.32
N GLN A 83 -4.29 -8.67 10.80
CA GLN A 83 -4.25 -8.96 12.23
C GLN A 83 -3.16 -8.19 12.94
N HIS A 84 -2.03 -7.99 12.28
CA HIS A 84 -0.85 -7.39 12.90
C HIS A 84 -0.56 -5.97 12.43
N GLY A 85 -1.34 -5.45 11.49
CA GLY A 85 -1.12 -4.12 10.92
C GLY A 85 0.24 -4.00 10.23
N THR A 86 0.70 -5.07 9.59
CA THR A 86 2.02 -5.13 8.96
C THR A 86 1.91 -5.06 7.46
N ILE A 87 2.74 -4.23 6.84
CA ILE A 87 2.93 -4.24 5.39
C ILE A 87 4.08 -5.18 5.09
N LEU A 88 3.84 -6.16 4.22
CA LEU A 88 4.86 -7.08 3.77
C LEU A 88 5.27 -6.74 2.35
N ILE A 89 6.56 -6.49 2.16
CA ILE A 89 7.14 -6.21 0.86
C ILE A 89 8.07 -7.36 0.50
N CYS A 90 7.73 -8.10 -0.54
CA CYS A 90 8.54 -9.24 -0.99
C CYS A 90 9.35 -8.86 -2.23
N VAL A 91 10.64 -9.11 -2.17
CA VAL A 91 11.58 -8.87 -3.27
C VAL A 91 12.13 -10.21 -3.77
N HIS A 92 12.85 -10.19 -4.89
CA HIS A 92 13.21 -11.42 -5.59
C HIS A 92 14.29 -12.27 -4.87
N ASN A 93 15.23 -11.63 -4.20
CA ASN A 93 16.35 -12.35 -3.59
C ASN A 93 16.93 -11.60 -2.40
N ASP A 94 17.83 -12.27 -1.67
CA ASP A 94 18.45 -11.71 -0.47
C ASP A 94 19.32 -10.49 -0.77
N ALA A 95 19.97 -10.46 -1.92
CA ALA A 95 20.79 -9.30 -2.31
C ALA A 95 19.93 -8.05 -2.47
N GLN A 96 18.77 -8.18 -3.11
CA GLN A 96 17.81 -7.08 -3.22
C GLN A 96 17.29 -6.65 -1.87
N LYS A 97 16.95 -7.64 -1.02
CA LYS A 97 16.46 -7.36 0.34
C LYS A 97 17.48 -6.56 1.13
N GLU A 98 18.73 -7.02 1.15
CA GLU A 98 19.80 -6.36 1.89
C GLU A 98 20.06 -4.94 1.38
N TRP A 99 20.09 -4.79 0.06
CA TRP A 99 20.30 -3.49 -0.57
C TRP A 99 19.17 -2.51 -0.23
N ILE A 100 17.92 -2.99 -0.28
CA ILE A 100 16.76 -2.19 0.06
C ILE A 100 16.73 -1.87 1.55
N ASP A 101 16.96 -2.86 2.42
CA ASP A 101 16.99 -2.65 3.87
C ASP A 101 17.95 -1.54 4.26
N ASN A 102 19.16 -1.57 3.71
CA ASN A 102 20.20 -0.58 4.03
C ASN A 102 19.81 0.83 3.60
N ARG A 103 19.09 0.97 2.49
CA ARG A 103 18.70 2.25 1.93
C ARG A 103 17.33 2.73 2.42
N LEU A 104 16.44 1.79 2.64
CA LEU A 104 15.08 2.12 3.04
C LEU A 104 14.98 2.56 4.51
N LYS A 105 15.91 2.11 5.36
CA LYS A 105 15.93 2.51 6.77
C LYS A 105 15.82 4.01 6.96
N GLU A 106 16.51 4.75 6.11
CA GLU A 106 16.49 6.21 6.16
C GLU A 106 15.16 6.80 5.72
N ARG A 107 14.37 6.02 4.97
CA ARG A 107 13.09 6.45 4.42
C ARG A 107 11.88 5.85 5.12
N MET A 108 12.11 4.92 6.06
CA MET A 108 11.00 4.22 6.74
C MET A 108 10.06 5.18 7.45
N ALA A 109 10.62 6.15 8.16
CA ALA A 109 9.80 7.14 8.88
C ALA A 109 8.94 7.95 7.92
N ALA A 110 9.52 8.35 6.78
CA ALA A 110 8.78 9.10 5.76
C ALA A 110 7.65 8.26 5.17
N PHE A 111 7.90 6.97 4.91
CA PHE A 111 6.87 6.08 4.39
C PHE A 111 5.74 5.85 5.40
N GLN A 112 6.07 5.66 6.67
CA GLN A 112 5.07 5.52 7.72
C GLN A 112 4.21 6.77 7.84
N GLN A 113 4.83 7.93 7.75
CA GLN A 113 4.11 9.20 7.74
C GLN A 113 3.20 9.31 6.51
N PHE A 114 3.68 8.84 5.38
CA PHE A 114 2.92 8.83 4.13
C PHE A 114 1.67 7.94 4.23
N THR A 115 1.77 6.83 4.97
CA THR A 115 0.64 5.94 5.20
C THR A 115 -0.32 6.44 6.29
N ILE A 116 0.01 7.56 6.93
CA ILE A 116 -0.84 8.24 7.92
C ILE A 116 -1.15 7.32 9.12
N GLY A 117 -0.14 6.62 9.60
CA GLY A 117 -0.29 5.78 10.81
C GLY A 117 -1.21 4.57 10.65
N ARG A 118 -1.56 4.18 9.43
CA ARG A 118 -2.45 3.05 9.18
C ARG A 118 -1.78 1.71 9.41
N PHE A 119 -0.46 1.68 9.43
CA PHE A 119 0.30 0.44 9.50
C PHE A 119 1.29 0.51 10.66
N VAL A 120 1.46 -0.63 11.33
CA VAL A 120 2.33 -0.72 12.50
C VAL A 120 3.79 -0.91 12.09
N SER A 121 4.04 -1.71 11.08
CA SER A 121 5.40 -2.03 10.67
C SER A 121 5.48 -2.39 9.18
N ILE A 122 6.70 -2.31 8.66
CA ILE A 122 7.01 -2.73 7.29
C ILE A 122 8.07 -3.82 7.39
N THR A 123 7.80 -4.96 6.76
CA THR A 123 8.72 -6.09 6.72
C THR A 123 9.10 -6.36 5.27
N ILE A 124 10.40 -6.50 5.01
CA ILE A 124 10.92 -6.83 3.69
C ILE A 124 11.43 -8.25 3.71
N ASN A 125 10.86 -9.09 2.86
CA ASN A 125 11.27 -10.48 2.71
C ASN A 125 11.72 -10.76 1.29
N ALA A 126 12.76 -11.60 1.16
CA ALA A 126 13.15 -12.13 -0.14
C ALA A 126 12.31 -13.35 -0.45
N GLU A 127 11.91 -13.49 -1.73
CA GLU A 127 11.24 -14.70 -2.17
C GLU A 127 12.23 -15.88 -2.13
N VAL A 128 11.76 -16.99 -1.58
CA VAL A 128 12.53 -18.24 -1.60
C VAL A 128 12.38 -18.87 -2.97
N GLN A 129 13.49 -19.04 -3.65
CA GLN A 129 13.53 -19.71 -4.96
C GLN A 129 13.85 -21.17 -4.79
#